data_a2b1154df5b31c148ff58ad0d879c730
#
_entry.id   a2b1154df5b31c148ff58ad0d879c730
#
_cell.length_a   1.000
_cell.length_b   1.000
_cell.length_c   1.000
_cell.angle_alpha   90.00
_cell.angle_beta   90.00
_cell.angle_gamma   90.00
#
_symmetry.space_group_name_H-M   'P 1'
#
loop_
_entity.id
_entity.type
_entity.pdbx_description
1 polymer ?
#
loop_
_entity_poly.entity_id
_entity_poly.type
_entity_poly.pdbx_seq_one_letter_code
_entity_poly.pdbx_strand_id
1 'polypeptide(L)'
;MTSDLICSGLSRSNRPDGFSLLECLVVVALLGILATFAIPSSSAVQRRLELDSGLRRLRVGLDRGRMAAERDRQPCALHLSATGWIAPMEGDLPACRGGITSLVELGAGDLELRSNLPNAVRFSTNGFVLDGGLVVLSHPSHGQPLCLVVGLPLGISRSGVYRGDPRSALSSPLCHPSDA
;
A
#
# COMPACT_ATOMS: atom_id res chain seq x y z
N MET A 1 60.38 7.86 53.37
CA MET A 1 59.20 7.80 54.20
C MET A 1 58.09 7.45 53.21
N THR A 2 57.86 6.16 53.06
CA THR A 2 56.65 5.44 53.44
C THR A 2 55.42 5.98 52.70
N SER A 3 54.67 5.27 51.91
CA SER A 3 54.13 3.92 52.13
C SER A 3 53.57 3.38 50.84
N ASP A 4 53.83 2.14 50.64
CA ASP A 4 53.13 1.22 49.73
C ASP A 4 51.68 1.11 50.13
N LEU A 5 50.78 1.14 49.15
CA LEU A 5 49.43 0.62 49.29
C LEU A 5 49.08 -0.25 48.09
N ILE A 6 49.21 -1.49 48.36
CA ILE A 6 48.77 -2.68 47.60
C ILE A 6 47.27 -2.55 47.29
N CYS A 7 46.91 -2.54 46.03
CA CYS A 7 45.55 -2.80 45.64
C CYS A 7 45.56 -4.09 44.76
N SER A 8 45.48 -5.22 45.44
CA SER A 8 45.15 -6.51 44.86
C SER A 8 43.68 -6.48 44.46
N GLY A 9 43.41 -6.20 43.23
CA GLY A 9 42.04 -6.24 42.65
C GLY A 9 41.93 -7.40 41.71
N LEU A 10 41.38 -8.48 42.18
CA LEU A 10 40.63 -9.54 41.54
C LEU A 10 40.54 -9.46 40.00
N SER A 11 41.45 -10.15 39.33
CA SER A 11 41.29 -10.53 37.95
C SER A 11 40.13 -11.55 37.89
N ARG A 12 38.91 -11.06 37.63
CA ARG A 12 37.76 -11.90 37.26
C ARG A 12 38.01 -12.37 35.83
N SER A 13 38.58 -13.54 35.71
CA SER A 13 38.69 -14.28 34.43
C SER A 13 37.29 -14.48 33.88
N ASN A 14 36.88 -13.55 33.02
CA ASN A 14 35.67 -13.66 32.22
C ASN A 14 36.03 -14.60 31.07
N ARG A 15 35.99 -15.92 31.33
CA ARG A 15 36.02 -16.91 30.27
C ARG A 15 34.75 -16.74 29.49
N PRO A 16 34.80 -16.51 28.16
CA PRO A 16 33.61 -16.61 27.34
C PRO A 16 33.21 -18.09 27.38
N ASP A 17 32.20 -18.42 28.15
CA ASP A 17 31.59 -19.74 28.14
C ASP A 17 31.01 -19.93 26.76
N GLY A 18 31.72 -20.64 25.89
CA GLY A 18 31.25 -20.98 24.54
C GLY A 18 30.00 -21.86 24.65
N PHE A 19 29.02 -21.57 23.77
CA PHE A 19 27.80 -22.37 23.68
C PHE A 19 28.13 -23.83 23.44
N SER A 20 27.51 -24.70 24.23
CA SER A 20 27.61 -26.16 24.05
C SER A 20 26.94 -26.54 22.71
N LEU A 21 27.50 -27.52 21.99
CA LEU A 21 26.92 -28.07 20.78
C LEU A 21 25.49 -28.56 21.02
N LEU A 22 25.20 -29.11 22.19
CA LEU A 22 23.87 -29.53 22.61
C LEU A 22 22.92 -28.35 22.70
N GLU A 23 23.36 -27.20 23.25
CA GLU A 23 22.57 -26.00 23.40
C GLU A 23 22.20 -25.41 22.02
N CYS A 24 23.16 -25.39 21.09
CA CYS A 24 22.88 -24.99 19.70
C CYS A 24 21.86 -25.92 19.03
N LEU A 25 21.92 -27.22 19.24
CA LEU A 25 20.93 -28.16 18.68
C LEU A 25 19.52 -27.92 19.25
N VAL A 26 19.42 -27.68 20.56
CA VAL A 26 18.13 -27.38 21.20
C VAL A 26 17.54 -26.07 20.64
N VAL A 27 18.36 -25.04 20.50
CA VAL A 27 17.90 -23.75 19.95
C VAL A 27 17.40 -23.88 18.51
N VAL A 28 18.15 -24.60 17.65
CA VAL A 28 17.75 -24.87 16.26
C VAL A 28 16.45 -25.67 16.20
N ALA A 29 16.29 -26.68 17.06
CA ALA A 29 15.06 -27.47 17.14
C ALA A 29 13.85 -26.61 17.56
N LEU A 30 14.01 -25.75 18.57
CA LEU A 30 12.95 -24.83 19.01
C LEU A 30 12.59 -23.81 17.94
N LEU A 31 13.58 -23.23 17.24
CA LEU A 31 13.35 -22.34 16.12
C LEU A 31 12.62 -23.03 14.97
N GLY A 32 12.96 -24.29 14.68
CA GLY A 32 12.27 -25.11 13.68
C GLY A 32 10.79 -25.30 14.02
N ILE A 33 10.47 -25.60 15.27
CA ILE A 33 9.08 -25.75 15.73
C ILE A 33 8.33 -24.42 15.63
N LEU A 34 8.91 -23.31 16.07
CA LEU A 34 8.28 -21.98 15.99
C LEU A 34 8.03 -21.55 14.54
N ALA A 35 8.95 -21.85 13.62
CA ALA A 35 8.81 -21.53 12.21
C ALA A 35 7.60 -22.23 11.56
N THR A 36 7.24 -23.44 11.99
CA THR A 36 6.09 -24.17 11.43
C THR A 36 4.75 -23.51 11.73
N PHE A 37 4.64 -22.79 12.84
CA PHE A 37 3.42 -22.05 13.20
C PHE A 37 3.30 -20.68 12.50
N ALA A 38 4.38 -20.13 11.97
CA ALA A 38 4.40 -18.81 11.33
C ALA A 38 3.95 -18.84 9.86
N ILE A 39 4.07 -19.96 9.17
CA ILE A 39 3.86 -20.08 7.72
C ILE A 39 2.38 -19.93 7.26
N PRO A 40 1.36 -20.46 7.96
CA PRO A 40 -0.02 -20.44 7.44
C PRO A 40 -0.66 -19.07 7.38
N SER A 41 -0.25 -18.13 8.21
CA SER A 41 -0.86 -16.78 8.27
C SER A 41 -0.26 -15.77 7.30
N SER A 42 0.89 -16.06 6.69
CA SER A 42 1.61 -15.11 5.86
C SER A 42 0.92 -14.80 4.53
N SER A 43 0.26 -15.78 3.91
CA SER A 43 -0.39 -15.60 2.60
C SER A 43 -1.63 -14.68 2.65
N ALA A 44 -2.42 -14.75 3.70
CA ALA A 44 -3.59 -13.88 3.87
C ALA A 44 -3.17 -12.43 4.18
N VAL A 45 -2.15 -12.28 5.03
CA VAL A 45 -1.56 -10.97 5.36
C VAL A 45 -0.91 -10.34 4.12
N GLN A 46 -0.18 -11.13 3.34
CA GLN A 46 0.47 -10.65 2.12
C GLN A 46 -0.57 -10.12 1.11
N ARG A 47 -1.65 -10.87 0.85
CA ARG A 47 -2.74 -10.43 -0.04
C ARG A 47 -3.40 -9.14 0.43
N ARG A 48 -3.61 -8.99 1.73
CA ARG A 48 -4.14 -7.75 2.30
C ARG A 48 -3.17 -6.58 2.07
N LEU A 49 -1.87 -6.78 2.29
CA LEU A 49 -0.84 -5.78 2.04
C LEU A 49 -0.76 -5.40 0.55
N GLU A 50 -0.95 -6.34 -0.37
CA GLU A 50 -1.02 -6.09 -1.81
C GLU A 50 -2.21 -5.20 -2.16
N LEU A 51 -3.41 -5.50 -1.63
CA LEU A 51 -4.59 -4.66 -1.78
C LEU A 51 -4.39 -3.25 -1.22
N ASP A 52 -3.88 -3.14 0.00
CA ASP A 52 -3.63 -1.84 0.66
C ASP A 52 -2.58 -1.02 -0.11
N SER A 53 -1.52 -1.65 -0.57
CA SER A 53 -0.47 -0.99 -1.35
C SER A 53 -0.99 -0.55 -2.73
N GLY A 54 -1.80 -1.38 -3.39
CA GLY A 54 -2.47 -1.04 -4.64
C GLY A 54 -3.37 0.18 -4.49
N LEU A 55 -4.22 0.19 -3.45
CA LEU A 55 -5.12 1.30 -3.17
C LEU A 55 -4.36 2.60 -2.88
N ARG A 56 -3.27 2.53 -2.09
CA ARG A 56 -2.39 3.68 -1.83
C ARG A 56 -1.77 4.23 -3.10
N ARG A 57 -1.32 3.37 -4.02
CA ARG A 57 -0.77 3.81 -5.32
C ARG A 57 -1.81 4.53 -6.17
N LEU A 58 -3.04 4.02 -6.21
CA LEU A 58 -4.14 4.70 -6.91
C LEU A 58 -4.42 6.08 -6.33
N ARG A 59 -4.44 6.21 -5.01
CA ARG A 59 -4.59 7.50 -4.33
C ARG A 59 -3.44 8.45 -4.64
N VAL A 60 -2.20 7.97 -4.54
CA VAL A 60 -1.00 8.77 -4.85
C VAL A 60 -1.00 9.25 -6.30
N GLY A 61 -1.45 8.42 -7.27
CA GLY A 61 -1.57 8.82 -8.67
C GLY A 61 -2.56 9.95 -8.86
N LEU A 62 -3.73 9.88 -8.21
CA LEU A 62 -4.74 10.93 -8.21
C LEU A 62 -4.20 12.24 -7.61
N ASP A 63 -3.56 12.17 -6.44
CA ASP A 63 -3.01 13.34 -5.75
C ASP A 63 -1.87 14.00 -6.57
N ARG A 64 -1.02 13.19 -7.20
CA ARG A 64 0.04 13.68 -8.10
C ARG A 64 -0.53 14.33 -9.36
N GLY A 65 -1.61 13.77 -9.92
CA GLY A 65 -2.33 14.36 -11.05
C GLY A 65 -2.84 15.74 -10.72
N ARG A 66 -3.50 15.89 -9.55
CA ARG A 66 -3.94 17.17 -9.02
C ARG A 66 -2.80 18.19 -8.89
N MET A 67 -1.74 17.80 -8.18
CA MET A 67 -0.57 18.67 -7.95
C MET A 67 0.11 19.06 -9.25
N ALA A 68 0.13 18.18 -10.25
CA ALA A 68 0.70 18.49 -11.56
C ALA A 68 -0.11 19.58 -12.27
N ALA A 69 -1.45 19.46 -12.30
CA ALA A 69 -2.32 20.45 -12.90
C ALA A 69 -2.20 21.82 -12.23
N GLU A 70 -2.12 21.86 -10.90
CA GLU A 70 -1.96 23.08 -10.11
C GLU A 70 -0.58 23.72 -10.34
N ARG A 71 0.49 22.94 -10.28
CA ARG A 71 1.87 23.43 -10.45
C ARG A 71 2.12 23.95 -11.86
N ASP A 72 1.67 23.20 -12.86
CA ASP A 72 1.91 23.54 -14.26
C ASP A 72 0.89 24.57 -14.77
N ARG A 73 -0.14 24.90 -13.96
CA ARG A 73 -1.27 25.81 -14.30
C ARG A 73 -1.94 25.43 -15.62
N GLN A 74 -1.96 24.15 -15.92
CA GLN A 74 -2.57 23.60 -17.13
C GLN A 74 -3.53 22.47 -16.76
N PRO A 75 -4.71 22.43 -17.38
CA PRO A 75 -5.60 21.31 -17.19
C PRO A 75 -4.95 20.05 -17.78
N CYS A 76 -5.13 18.92 -17.09
CA CYS A 76 -4.63 17.63 -17.54
C CYS A 76 -5.62 16.53 -17.18
N ALA A 77 -5.41 15.32 -17.68
CA ALA A 77 -6.27 14.19 -17.39
C ALA A 77 -5.46 12.91 -17.14
N LEU A 78 -6.09 11.97 -16.44
CA LEU A 78 -5.60 10.59 -16.25
C LEU A 78 -6.72 9.61 -16.62
N HIS A 79 -6.34 8.47 -17.20
CA HIS A 79 -7.25 7.36 -17.42
C HIS A 79 -6.95 6.23 -16.45
N LEU A 80 -7.99 5.65 -15.83
CA LEU A 80 -7.84 4.50 -14.96
C LEU A 80 -8.05 3.22 -15.75
N SER A 81 -6.96 2.49 -15.97
CA SER A 81 -6.96 1.14 -16.59
C SER A 81 -6.89 0.03 -15.54
N ALA A 82 -7.01 -1.21 -15.97
CA ALA A 82 -6.82 -2.38 -15.10
C ALA A 82 -5.42 -2.43 -14.46
N THR A 83 -4.43 -1.79 -15.09
CA THR A 83 -3.03 -1.77 -14.63
C THR A 83 -2.68 -0.56 -13.78
N GLY A 84 -3.62 0.37 -13.55
CA GLY A 84 -3.41 1.60 -12.79
C GLY A 84 -3.70 2.87 -13.60
N TRP A 85 -3.14 4.00 -13.15
CA TRP A 85 -3.29 5.27 -13.85
C TRP A 85 -2.37 5.37 -15.05
N ILE A 86 -2.94 5.66 -16.20
CA ILE A 86 -2.23 5.84 -17.47
C ILE A 86 -2.57 7.20 -18.11
N ALA A 87 -1.90 7.54 -19.19
CA ALA A 87 -2.26 8.69 -20.00
C ALA A 87 -3.68 8.55 -20.57
N PRO A 88 -4.45 9.64 -20.74
CA PRO A 88 -5.75 9.57 -21.34
C PRO A 88 -5.63 9.04 -22.78
N MET A 89 -6.54 8.15 -23.13
CA MET A 89 -6.55 7.54 -24.49
C MET A 89 -7.35 8.37 -25.48
N GLU A 90 -8.26 9.22 -24.98
CA GLU A 90 -9.18 10.05 -25.75
C GLU A 90 -9.26 11.46 -25.15
N GLY A 91 -9.51 12.47 -25.97
CA GLY A 91 -9.70 13.86 -25.56
C GLY A 91 -8.47 14.74 -25.82
N ASP A 92 -8.66 16.06 -25.69
CA ASP A 92 -7.66 17.08 -26.02
C ASP A 92 -6.73 17.44 -24.83
N LEU A 93 -6.95 16.83 -23.66
CA LEU A 93 -6.16 17.14 -22.48
C LEU A 93 -4.88 16.31 -22.42
N PRO A 94 -3.74 16.94 -22.09
CA PRO A 94 -2.49 16.21 -21.91
C PRO A 94 -2.54 15.33 -20.66
N ALA A 95 -1.69 14.30 -20.61
CA ALA A 95 -1.50 13.50 -19.43
C ALA A 95 -0.93 14.31 -18.26
N CYS A 96 -1.43 14.11 -17.05
CA CYS A 96 -0.89 14.74 -15.85
C CYS A 96 0.50 14.18 -15.54
N ARG A 97 1.51 15.02 -15.52
CA ARG A 97 2.90 14.63 -15.24
C ARG A 97 3.03 14.05 -13.83
N GLY A 98 3.58 12.84 -13.73
CA GLY A 98 3.82 12.14 -12.46
C GLY A 98 2.58 11.49 -11.85
N GLY A 99 1.38 11.64 -12.44
CA GLY A 99 0.16 10.95 -12.02
C GLY A 99 0.07 9.49 -12.48
N ILE A 100 0.85 9.12 -13.48
CA ILE A 100 0.88 7.75 -13.99
C ILE A 100 1.49 6.82 -12.93
N THR A 101 0.76 5.77 -12.56
CA THR A 101 1.20 4.79 -11.55
C THR A 101 0.78 3.39 -11.97
N SER A 102 1.69 2.42 -11.85
CA SER A 102 1.43 1.02 -12.18
C SER A 102 1.12 0.20 -10.94
N LEU A 103 0.14 -0.69 -11.03
CA LEU A 103 -0.15 -1.71 -10.02
C LEU A 103 0.66 -2.99 -10.24
N VAL A 104 1.13 -3.24 -11.47
CA VAL A 104 1.80 -4.50 -11.87
C VAL A 104 3.18 -4.66 -11.22
N GLU A 105 3.89 -3.56 -10.92
CA GLU A 105 5.23 -3.59 -10.31
C GLU A 105 5.28 -4.23 -8.91
N LEU A 106 4.13 -4.47 -8.29
CA LEU A 106 4.03 -5.08 -6.94
C LEU A 106 3.93 -6.61 -6.96
N GLY A 107 4.04 -7.25 -8.12
CA GLY A 107 3.66 -8.66 -8.25
C GLY A 107 2.15 -8.88 -8.11
N ALA A 108 1.37 -7.81 -8.17
CA ALA A 108 -0.08 -7.78 -8.02
C ALA A 108 -0.81 -8.29 -9.28
N GLY A 109 -0.32 -9.36 -9.89
CA GLY A 109 -0.92 -9.94 -11.10
C GLY A 109 -2.36 -10.42 -10.93
N ASP A 110 -2.81 -10.58 -9.69
CA ASP A 110 -4.13 -11.12 -9.37
C ASP A 110 -5.12 -10.04 -8.88
N LEU A 111 -4.75 -8.75 -8.89
CA LEU A 111 -5.66 -7.70 -8.48
C LEU A 111 -6.68 -7.37 -9.59
N GLU A 112 -7.95 -7.49 -9.26
CA GLU A 112 -9.05 -7.05 -10.12
C GLU A 112 -9.45 -5.61 -9.76
N LEU A 113 -9.36 -4.70 -10.74
CA LEU A 113 -9.76 -3.31 -10.59
C LEU A 113 -11.06 -3.05 -11.35
N ARG A 114 -12.05 -2.50 -10.65
CA ARG A 114 -13.31 -2.04 -11.22
C ARG A 114 -13.59 -0.59 -10.82
N SER A 115 -14.16 0.16 -11.73
CA SER A 115 -14.42 1.58 -11.52
C SER A 115 -15.67 2.02 -12.25
N ASN A 116 -16.34 3.05 -11.72
CA ASN A 116 -17.36 3.82 -12.42
C ASN A 116 -16.88 5.24 -12.75
N LEU A 117 -15.56 5.49 -12.68
CA LEU A 117 -14.97 6.73 -13.18
C LEU A 117 -15.11 6.80 -14.72
N PRO A 118 -15.21 8.00 -15.30
CA PRO A 118 -15.21 8.16 -16.75
C PRO A 118 -13.85 7.79 -17.36
N ASN A 119 -13.80 7.66 -18.69
CA ASN A 119 -12.59 7.31 -19.43
C ASN A 119 -11.43 8.30 -19.21
N ALA A 120 -11.73 9.54 -18.82
CA ALA A 120 -10.74 10.53 -18.47
C ALA A 120 -11.17 11.25 -17.17
N VAL A 121 -10.36 11.14 -16.14
CA VAL A 121 -10.49 11.93 -14.91
C VAL A 121 -9.70 13.22 -15.13
N ARG A 122 -10.43 14.33 -15.19
CA ARG A 122 -9.91 15.66 -15.57
C ARG A 122 -9.60 16.48 -14.33
N PHE A 123 -8.52 17.23 -14.43
CA PHE A 123 -8.07 18.17 -13.39
C PHE A 123 -8.02 19.59 -13.97
N SER A 124 -8.56 20.54 -13.24
CA SER A 124 -8.49 21.96 -13.59
C SER A 124 -7.13 22.56 -13.26
N THR A 125 -6.84 23.74 -13.79
CA THR A 125 -5.62 24.51 -13.51
C THR A 125 -5.39 24.82 -12.03
N ASN A 126 -6.43 24.78 -11.21
CA ASN A 126 -6.37 25.00 -9.75
C ASN A 126 -6.37 23.69 -8.96
N GLY A 127 -6.12 22.56 -9.60
CA GLY A 127 -6.08 21.25 -8.95
C GLY A 127 -7.45 20.70 -8.53
N PHE A 128 -8.57 21.25 -9.01
CA PHE A 128 -9.88 20.66 -8.77
C PHE A 128 -10.09 19.44 -9.64
N VAL A 129 -10.67 18.41 -9.07
CA VAL A 129 -11.11 17.22 -9.79
C VAL A 129 -12.49 17.47 -10.37
N LEU A 130 -12.63 17.30 -11.67
CA LEU A 130 -13.88 17.55 -12.37
C LEU A 130 -14.75 16.29 -12.49
N ASP A 131 -14.15 15.13 -12.31
CA ASP A 131 -14.81 13.84 -12.48
C ASP A 131 -14.64 12.97 -11.23
N GLY A 132 -15.73 12.71 -10.55
CA GLY A 132 -15.77 11.86 -9.36
C GLY A 132 -16.27 10.46 -9.65
N GLY A 133 -16.09 9.58 -8.68
CA GLY A 133 -16.56 8.21 -8.79
C GLY A 133 -15.99 7.28 -7.72
N LEU A 134 -16.10 5.99 -7.99
CA LEU A 134 -15.68 4.92 -7.10
C LEU A 134 -14.76 3.96 -7.85
N VAL A 135 -13.69 3.60 -7.20
CA VAL A 135 -12.79 2.52 -7.60
C VAL A 135 -12.88 1.41 -6.57
N VAL A 136 -12.99 0.17 -7.01
CA VAL A 136 -12.97 -1.02 -6.16
C VAL A 136 -11.83 -1.91 -6.61
N LEU A 137 -11.01 -2.30 -5.65
CA LEU A 137 -9.88 -3.19 -5.83
C LEU A 137 -10.17 -4.49 -5.08
N SER A 138 -10.14 -5.61 -5.77
CA SER A 138 -10.41 -6.94 -5.21
C SER A 138 -9.30 -7.91 -5.57
N HIS A 139 -9.18 -8.97 -4.76
CA HIS A 139 -8.28 -10.09 -5.02
C HIS A 139 -9.11 -11.38 -5.06
N PRO A 140 -8.95 -12.25 -6.08
CA PRO A 140 -9.79 -13.46 -6.25
C PRO A 140 -9.80 -14.39 -5.04
N SER A 141 -8.66 -14.45 -4.33
CA SER A 141 -8.48 -15.33 -3.16
C SER A 141 -8.66 -14.60 -1.81
N HIS A 142 -9.16 -13.35 -1.80
CA HIS A 142 -9.37 -12.58 -0.56
C HIS A 142 -10.75 -11.95 -0.52
N GLY A 143 -11.50 -12.22 0.56
CA GLY A 143 -12.94 -11.94 0.63
C GLY A 143 -13.36 -10.49 0.87
N GLN A 144 -12.44 -9.54 1.11
CA GLN A 144 -12.81 -8.14 1.41
C GLN A 144 -12.21 -7.17 0.39
N PRO A 145 -13.01 -6.73 -0.61
CA PRO A 145 -12.56 -5.72 -1.55
C PRO A 145 -12.38 -4.37 -0.88
N LEU A 146 -11.37 -3.62 -1.32
CA LEU A 146 -11.13 -2.25 -0.89
C LEU A 146 -11.72 -1.27 -1.88
N CYS A 147 -12.07 -0.08 -1.41
CA CYS A 147 -12.66 0.97 -2.22
C CYS A 147 -11.98 2.32 -2.04
N LEU A 148 -12.00 3.11 -3.10
CA LEU A 148 -11.54 4.49 -3.14
C LEU A 148 -12.64 5.35 -3.78
N VAL A 149 -13.25 6.23 -3.00
CA VAL A 149 -14.22 7.21 -3.49
C VAL A 149 -13.48 8.51 -3.80
N VAL A 150 -13.66 9.01 -5.01
CA VAL A 150 -13.15 10.31 -5.45
C VAL A 150 -14.28 11.34 -5.35
N GLY A 151 -14.16 12.23 -4.37
CA GLY A 151 -15.17 13.27 -4.10
C GLY A 151 -14.90 14.56 -4.88
N LEU A 152 -15.98 15.20 -5.31
CA LEU A 152 -15.95 16.48 -6.03
C LEU A 152 -16.16 17.66 -5.06
N PRO A 153 -15.68 18.87 -5.40
CA PRO A 153 -14.73 19.22 -6.47
C PRO A 153 -13.27 19.14 -6.01
N LEU A 154 -13.04 18.99 -4.69
CA LEU A 154 -11.70 19.07 -4.10
C LEU A 154 -10.83 17.84 -4.35
N GLY A 155 -11.38 16.77 -4.92
CA GLY A 155 -10.66 15.52 -5.13
C GLY A 155 -10.25 14.83 -3.82
N ILE A 156 -10.95 15.12 -2.72
CA ILE A 156 -10.72 14.43 -1.46
C ILE A 156 -11.08 12.97 -1.66
N SER A 157 -10.10 12.12 -1.55
CA SER A 157 -10.31 10.68 -1.69
C SER A 157 -10.57 10.05 -0.32
N ARG A 158 -11.59 9.20 -0.25
CA ARG A 158 -11.93 8.38 0.92
C ARG A 158 -11.71 6.93 0.58
N SER A 159 -10.91 6.25 1.37
CA SER A 159 -10.68 4.80 1.26
C SER A 159 -11.46 4.02 2.32
N GLY A 160 -11.76 2.77 2.02
CA GLY A 160 -12.46 1.89 2.95
C GLY A 160 -12.65 0.49 2.39
N VAL A 161 -13.54 -0.26 3.04
CA VAL A 161 -13.94 -1.61 2.62
C VAL A 161 -15.25 -1.53 1.83
N TYR A 162 -15.30 -2.17 0.68
CA TYR A 162 -16.50 -2.24 -0.14
C TYR A 162 -17.38 -3.41 0.32
N ARG A 163 -18.61 -3.09 0.74
CA ARG A 163 -19.58 -4.09 1.25
C ARG A 163 -20.60 -4.53 0.21
N GLY A 164 -20.39 -4.21 -1.06
CA GLY A 164 -21.20 -4.68 -2.17
C GLY A 164 -20.50 -5.78 -2.97
N ASP A 165 -21.22 -6.34 -3.95
CA ASP A 165 -20.61 -7.21 -4.95
C ASP A 165 -19.83 -6.36 -5.96
N PRO A 166 -18.49 -6.55 -6.08
CA PRO A 166 -17.69 -5.80 -7.06
C PRO A 166 -18.11 -6.03 -8.52
N ARG A 167 -18.82 -7.13 -8.80
CA ARG A 167 -19.28 -7.49 -10.15
C ARG A 167 -20.59 -6.82 -10.55
N SER A 168 -21.32 -6.29 -9.57
CA SER A 168 -22.54 -5.52 -9.79
C SER A 168 -22.26 -4.03 -10.06
N ALA A 169 -23.31 -3.24 -10.22
CA ALA A 169 -23.20 -1.79 -10.36
C ALA A 169 -22.56 -1.18 -9.08
N LEU A 170 -21.47 -0.45 -9.27
CA LEU A 170 -20.73 0.13 -8.16
C LEU A 170 -21.47 1.32 -7.54
N SER A 171 -21.55 1.35 -6.21
CA SER A 171 -22.26 2.38 -5.45
C SER A 171 -21.41 2.92 -4.30
N SER A 172 -21.20 4.25 -4.27
CA SER A 172 -20.35 4.92 -3.27
C SER A 172 -20.81 4.76 -1.81
N PRO A 173 -22.11 4.68 -1.49
CA PRO A 173 -22.58 4.39 -0.13
C PRO A 173 -22.11 3.04 0.44
N LEU A 174 -21.81 2.06 -0.44
CA LEU A 174 -21.30 0.75 -0.03
C LEU A 174 -19.79 0.75 0.32
N CYS A 175 -19.11 1.88 0.11
CA CYS A 175 -17.72 2.07 0.55
C CYS A 175 -17.71 2.60 1.99
N HIS A 176 -17.51 1.70 2.94
CA HIS A 176 -17.45 2.05 4.37
C HIS A 176 -16.02 2.35 4.78
N PRO A 177 -15.78 3.35 5.65
CA PRO A 177 -14.46 3.58 6.21
C PRO A 177 -13.94 2.28 6.84
N SER A 178 -12.66 1.97 6.65
CA SER A 178 -12.01 0.93 7.43
C SER A 178 -11.86 1.47 8.84
N ASP A 179 -12.48 0.80 9.81
CA ASP A 179 -12.20 1.06 11.22
C ASP A 179 -10.69 0.86 11.41
N ALA A 180 -10.01 1.94 11.85
CA ALA A 180 -8.56 1.99 12.02
C ALA A 180 -8.13 1.19 13.26
#